data_c50f59f001b66425fe011b151b1db4fd
#
_entry.id   c50f59f001b66425fe011b151b1db4fd
#
_cell.length_a   1.000
_cell.length_b   1.000
_cell.length_c   1.000
_cell.angle_alpha   90.00
_cell.angle_beta   90.00
_cell.angle_gamma   90.00
#
_symmetry.space_group_name_H-M   'P 1'
#
loop_
_entity.id
_entity.type
_entity.pdbx_description
1 polymer ?
#
loop_
_entity_poly.entity_id
_entity_poly.type
_entity_poly.pdbx_seq_one_letter_code
_entity_poly.pdbx_strand_id
1 'polypeptide(L)'
;MPVFSKTPGIYDEAIQIEIDVPEGETVHYTLDCTTPNESSPVYTGPITAEKNTVIRAVSVREGYITNDVTSGTFLFTSDNVNHAVPIVTLVTDPDNLWDSKTGIYAYGENFDPDLPYGDMLLTANYYKRDRTDANAWERAANFAMFDGETKQQVFNQNIGIRIAGSYGRGRAPKGFNIVARDEYGEDRMHYKFFDNLDFTEYKALVLRAGAQDQNRSKIRDELAAGLLEGTDVDFLYQAYRPCVLYLNGEYWGVYFLREKRNRFFVAQHEGTDNVTDMIIAKGYKQTTYGDVTEWVEFYDEACKRDLSKAENYKFVTDNMDVDSFMDYMIAEVYNGNTDTYNIQCYKLKGGKWKWIFYDFCWGFYDVNHQSLNARMGNTGLDAASGRLFKALLNNAEWRDKFVRRFAELLNTAFAPDRVIALVDELYGYVQPEIAREREKFNGETFMGVKQNSQVLGTYEGFEREIARIKDFAQKRPDEIKKQLKSVLGLSDSYMAEVFG
;
A
#
# COMPACT_ATOMS: atom_id res chain seq x y z
N MET A 1 3.27 17.20 -28.57
CA MET A 1 3.75 17.41 -27.15
C MET A 1 5.22 17.82 -27.19
N PRO A 2 5.66 18.77 -26.35
CA PRO A 2 7.05 19.16 -26.23
C PRO A 2 7.95 17.96 -25.88
N VAL A 3 9.16 17.90 -26.44
CA VAL A 3 10.14 16.83 -26.17
C VAL A 3 11.41 17.48 -25.62
N PHE A 4 11.98 16.91 -24.58
CA PHE A 4 13.24 17.39 -23.98
C PHE A 4 14.44 16.74 -24.69
N SER A 5 15.47 17.54 -24.99
CA SER A 5 16.73 17.06 -25.61
C SER A 5 17.54 16.15 -24.68
N LYS A 6 17.31 16.26 -23.37
CA LYS A 6 17.86 15.38 -22.35
C LYS A 6 16.76 14.49 -21.79
N THR A 7 17.03 13.21 -21.67
CA THR A 7 16.11 12.28 -21.01
C THR A 7 16.00 12.65 -19.51
N PRO A 8 14.81 12.78 -18.93
CA PRO A 8 14.69 12.90 -17.48
C PRO A 8 15.44 11.78 -16.77
N GLY A 9 16.18 12.11 -15.70
CA GLY A 9 17.10 11.15 -15.09
C GLY A 9 17.86 11.75 -13.92
N ILE A 10 18.88 11.00 -13.44
CA ILE A 10 19.80 11.43 -12.39
C ILE A 10 21.13 11.81 -13.03
N TYR A 11 21.64 12.99 -12.71
CA TYR A 11 22.83 13.59 -13.31
C TYR A 11 23.88 13.89 -12.24
N ASP A 12 25.14 13.76 -12.61
CA ASP A 12 26.28 14.07 -11.74
C ASP A 12 26.81 15.51 -11.96
N GLU A 13 26.50 16.11 -13.12
CA GLU A 13 26.98 17.43 -13.54
C GLU A 13 25.83 18.28 -14.10
N ALA A 14 26.02 19.59 -14.14
CA ALA A 14 25.11 20.53 -14.75
C ALA A 14 24.83 20.18 -16.22
N ILE A 15 23.58 20.33 -16.64
CA ILE A 15 23.13 20.01 -17.99
C ILE A 15 22.41 21.20 -18.64
N GLN A 16 22.43 21.21 -19.97
CA GLN A 16 21.60 22.09 -20.80
C GLN A 16 20.46 21.24 -21.39
N ILE A 17 19.24 21.72 -21.19
CA ILE A 17 18.03 21.04 -21.65
C ILE A 17 17.36 21.93 -22.70
N GLU A 18 17.27 21.42 -23.91
CA GLU A 18 16.48 22.05 -24.96
C GLU A 18 15.10 21.42 -25.01
N ILE A 19 14.11 22.19 -25.43
CA ILE A 19 12.74 21.73 -25.68
C ILE A 19 12.48 21.87 -27.17
N ASP A 20 12.08 20.78 -27.81
CA ASP A 20 11.70 20.79 -29.22
C ASP A 20 10.41 21.59 -29.39
N VAL A 21 10.44 22.55 -30.31
CA VAL A 21 9.28 23.41 -30.63
C VAL A 21 8.73 23.01 -32.00
N PRO A 22 7.56 22.35 -32.05
CA PRO A 22 6.96 21.95 -33.32
C PRO A 22 6.68 23.17 -34.23
N GLU A 23 6.77 22.98 -35.55
CA GLU A 23 6.55 24.05 -36.49
C GLU A 23 5.14 24.70 -36.34
N GLY A 24 5.10 26.00 -36.20
CA GLY A 24 3.86 26.76 -36.03
C GLY A 24 3.28 26.71 -34.63
N GLU A 25 4.02 26.20 -33.62
CA GLU A 25 3.63 26.17 -32.23
C GLU A 25 4.55 27.06 -31.37
N THR A 26 4.05 27.45 -30.24
CA THR A 26 4.83 28.11 -29.17
C THR A 26 4.83 27.20 -27.94
N VAL A 27 6.01 26.96 -27.38
CA VAL A 27 6.10 26.17 -26.15
C VAL A 27 6.16 27.12 -24.96
N HIS A 28 5.23 26.91 -24.02
CA HIS A 28 5.25 27.56 -22.70
C HIS A 28 5.71 26.56 -21.65
N TYR A 29 6.45 27.02 -20.65
CA TYR A 29 6.99 26.12 -19.62
C TYR A 29 6.98 26.75 -18.21
N THR A 30 7.11 25.90 -17.20
CA THR A 30 7.28 26.28 -15.80
C THR A 30 8.39 25.48 -15.14
N LEU A 31 9.03 26.06 -14.11
CA LEU A 31 10.06 25.41 -13.29
C LEU A 31 9.65 25.27 -11.82
N ASP A 32 8.49 25.76 -11.46
CA ASP A 32 7.91 25.75 -10.11
C ASP A 32 6.80 24.70 -9.94
N CYS A 33 6.69 23.79 -10.89
CA CYS A 33 5.66 22.76 -10.98
C CYS A 33 4.23 23.26 -11.22
N THR A 34 3.98 24.57 -11.37
CA THR A 34 2.67 25.06 -11.79
C THR A 34 2.29 24.50 -13.17
N THR A 35 0.99 24.38 -13.43
CA THR A 35 0.54 23.91 -14.74
C THR A 35 0.79 25.00 -15.79
N PRO A 36 1.65 24.74 -16.80
CA PRO A 36 1.95 25.74 -17.83
C PRO A 36 0.71 26.06 -18.66
N ASN A 37 0.59 27.35 -19.03
CA ASN A 37 -0.50 27.89 -19.85
C ASN A 37 0.01 29.04 -20.72
N GLU A 38 -0.86 29.69 -21.49
CA GLU A 38 -0.51 30.83 -22.36
C GLU A 38 0.15 32.03 -21.64
N SER A 39 -0.05 32.14 -20.34
CA SER A 39 0.57 33.22 -19.52
C SER A 39 1.93 32.83 -18.98
N SER A 40 2.29 31.56 -19.07
CA SER A 40 3.59 31.04 -18.62
C SER A 40 4.72 31.51 -19.54
N PRO A 41 5.98 31.54 -19.05
CA PRO A 41 7.14 31.90 -19.87
C PRO A 41 7.18 31.10 -21.20
N VAL A 42 7.49 31.81 -22.28
CA VAL A 42 7.74 31.21 -23.59
C VAL A 42 9.13 30.63 -23.62
N TYR A 43 9.27 29.43 -24.13
CA TYR A 43 10.58 28.83 -24.33
C TYR A 43 11.33 29.52 -25.49
N THR A 44 12.51 30.04 -25.19
CA THR A 44 13.35 30.81 -26.16
C THR A 44 14.77 30.27 -26.31
N GLY A 45 15.15 29.25 -25.56
CA GLY A 45 16.49 28.66 -25.60
C GLY A 45 16.80 27.74 -24.43
N PRO A 46 17.98 27.11 -24.39
CA PRO A 46 18.31 26.06 -23.44
C PRO A 46 18.13 26.47 -21.99
N ILE A 47 17.57 25.56 -21.20
CA ILE A 47 17.40 25.68 -19.75
C ILE A 47 18.60 25.01 -19.07
N THR A 48 19.33 25.77 -18.25
CA THR A 48 20.41 25.21 -17.43
C THR A 48 19.87 24.60 -16.15
N ALA A 49 20.15 23.32 -15.91
CA ALA A 49 19.85 22.65 -14.65
C ALA A 49 21.15 22.25 -13.95
N GLU A 50 21.33 22.70 -12.72
CA GLU A 50 22.50 22.44 -11.83
C GLU A 50 22.11 21.81 -10.52
N LYS A 51 20.80 21.73 -10.27
CA LYS A 51 20.16 21.14 -9.08
C LYS A 51 18.85 20.47 -9.47
N ASN A 52 18.24 19.73 -8.55
CA ASN A 52 16.96 19.09 -8.79
C ASN A 52 15.98 20.07 -9.45
N THR A 53 15.57 19.76 -10.66
CA THR A 53 14.76 20.64 -11.52
C THR A 53 13.62 19.83 -12.11
N VAL A 54 12.40 20.39 -12.02
CA VAL A 54 11.23 19.88 -12.72
C VAL A 54 10.88 20.87 -13.82
N ILE A 55 10.74 20.38 -15.04
CA ILE A 55 10.27 21.15 -16.18
C ILE A 55 8.89 20.63 -16.57
N ARG A 56 7.90 21.51 -16.62
CA ARG A 56 6.60 21.23 -17.20
C ARG A 56 6.41 22.11 -18.42
N ALA A 57 5.98 21.53 -19.54
CA ALA A 57 5.88 22.23 -20.80
C ALA A 57 4.59 21.87 -21.54
N VAL A 58 4.03 22.84 -22.27
CA VAL A 58 2.84 22.69 -23.11
C VAL A 58 3.05 23.38 -24.44
N SER A 59 2.58 22.79 -25.52
CA SER A 59 2.52 23.43 -26.83
C SER A 59 1.21 24.20 -26.99
N VAL A 60 1.33 25.42 -27.50
CA VAL A 60 0.19 26.28 -27.85
C VAL A 60 0.26 26.60 -29.33
N ARG A 61 -0.82 26.33 -30.04
CA ARG A 61 -1.04 26.74 -31.43
C ARG A 61 -2.14 27.81 -31.44
N GLU A 62 -2.11 28.75 -32.35
CA GLU A 62 -3.14 29.78 -32.45
C GLU A 62 -4.56 29.18 -32.44
N GLY A 63 -5.32 29.48 -31.37
CA GLY A 63 -6.66 28.93 -31.14
C GLY A 63 -6.74 27.54 -30.51
N TYR A 64 -5.62 26.91 -30.16
CA TYR A 64 -5.58 25.60 -29.51
C TYR A 64 -4.52 25.55 -28.41
N ILE A 65 -4.93 25.16 -27.20
CA ILE A 65 -4.03 24.70 -26.14
C ILE A 65 -4.12 23.17 -26.12
N THR A 66 -3.00 22.49 -26.24
CA THR A 66 -2.98 21.04 -25.94
C THR A 66 -3.09 20.90 -24.41
N ASN A 67 -4.04 20.10 -23.93
CA ASN A 67 -4.12 19.78 -22.50
C ASN A 67 -3.00 18.82 -22.04
N ASP A 68 -2.13 18.40 -22.94
CA ASP A 68 -1.08 17.42 -22.72
C ASP A 68 0.18 18.10 -22.20
N VAL A 69 0.29 18.20 -20.91
CA VAL A 69 1.49 18.71 -20.25
C VAL A 69 2.56 17.61 -20.25
N THR A 70 3.71 17.91 -20.87
CA THR A 70 4.91 17.09 -20.73
C THR A 70 5.64 17.50 -19.45
N SER A 71 5.96 16.53 -18.59
CA SER A 71 6.73 16.76 -17.36
C SER A 71 8.04 15.98 -17.42
N GLY A 72 9.14 16.62 -17.06
CA GLY A 72 10.47 16.01 -16.92
C GLY A 72 11.08 16.35 -15.57
N THR A 73 11.57 15.35 -14.85
CA THR A 73 12.27 15.54 -13.59
C THR A 73 13.74 15.20 -13.80
N PHE A 74 14.60 16.18 -13.53
CA PHE A 74 16.05 16.09 -13.63
C PHE A 74 16.61 16.20 -12.20
N LEU A 75 17.14 15.10 -11.69
CA LEU A 75 17.68 15.00 -10.33
C LEU A 75 19.21 15.05 -10.38
N PHE A 76 19.84 15.49 -9.29
CA PHE A 76 21.26 15.66 -9.23
C PHE A 76 21.86 14.99 -8.00
N THR A 77 22.97 14.26 -8.19
CA THR A 77 23.69 13.63 -7.08
C THR A 77 24.23 14.66 -6.08
N SER A 78 24.54 15.90 -6.53
CA SER A 78 24.88 17.03 -5.67
C SER A 78 23.78 17.38 -4.65
N ASP A 79 22.51 17.07 -4.94
CA ASP A 79 21.38 17.28 -4.04
C ASP A 79 21.06 16.03 -3.19
N ASN A 80 22.08 15.21 -2.92
CA ASN A 80 21.95 13.94 -2.17
C ASN A 80 20.99 12.92 -2.81
N VAL A 81 20.93 12.90 -4.15
CA VAL A 81 20.22 11.88 -4.91
C VAL A 81 21.13 10.67 -5.12
N ASN A 82 21.26 9.86 -4.06
CA ASN A 82 22.03 8.61 -4.09
C ASN A 82 21.31 7.58 -3.23
N HIS A 83 20.41 6.82 -3.85
CA HIS A 83 19.53 5.87 -3.18
C HIS A 83 19.82 4.46 -3.67
N ALA A 84 19.75 3.48 -2.77
CA ALA A 84 19.92 2.06 -3.06
C ALA A 84 18.64 1.42 -3.69
N VAL A 85 17.56 2.18 -3.75
CA VAL A 85 16.25 1.72 -4.27
C VAL A 85 15.80 2.63 -5.41
N PRO A 86 14.89 2.19 -6.27
CA PRO A 86 14.31 3.01 -7.33
C PRO A 86 13.76 4.34 -6.80
N ILE A 87 13.81 5.36 -7.64
CA ILE A 87 13.22 6.66 -7.34
C ILE A 87 11.88 6.76 -8.07
N VAL A 88 10.88 7.18 -7.34
CA VAL A 88 9.57 7.57 -7.87
C VAL A 88 9.46 9.08 -7.80
N THR A 89 8.97 9.72 -8.87
CA THR A 89 8.62 11.12 -8.84
C THR A 89 7.12 11.30 -9.05
N LEU A 90 6.53 12.18 -8.27
CA LEU A 90 5.18 12.71 -8.49
C LEU A 90 5.30 14.21 -8.71
N VAL A 91 4.82 14.66 -9.88
CA VAL A 91 4.82 16.07 -10.24
C VAL A 91 3.39 16.53 -10.48
N THR A 92 2.97 17.54 -9.75
CA THR A 92 1.62 18.12 -9.86
C THR A 92 1.68 19.62 -9.57
N ASP A 93 0.65 20.34 -9.97
CA ASP A 93 0.51 21.74 -9.61
C ASP A 93 0.55 21.89 -8.08
N PRO A 94 1.34 22.83 -7.51
CA PRO A 94 1.40 23.03 -6.08
C PRO A 94 0.03 23.29 -5.43
N ASP A 95 -0.90 23.95 -6.12
CA ASP A 95 -2.25 24.17 -5.61
C ASP A 95 -3.04 22.86 -5.46
N ASN A 96 -2.77 21.86 -6.27
CA ASN A 96 -3.34 20.52 -6.11
C ASN A 96 -2.98 19.87 -4.77
N LEU A 97 -1.86 20.26 -4.18
CA LEU A 97 -1.40 19.73 -2.89
C LEU A 97 -1.73 20.67 -1.72
N TRP A 98 -1.52 21.98 -1.89
CA TRP A 98 -1.39 22.93 -0.78
C TRP A 98 -2.48 23.98 -0.68
N ASP A 99 -3.27 24.21 -1.73
CA ASP A 99 -4.37 25.18 -1.66
C ASP A 99 -5.32 24.87 -0.50
N SER A 100 -5.74 25.90 0.23
CA SER A 100 -6.54 25.75 1.45
C SER A 100 -7.94 25.16 1.21
N LYS A 101 -8.49 25.28 0.00
CA LYS A 101 -9.82 24.77 -0.35
C LYS A 101 -9.77 23.46 -1.10
N THR A 102 -8.80 23.30 -2.00
CA THR A 102 -8.75 22.22 -2.99
C THR A 102 -7.53 21.32 -2.88
N GLY A 103 -6.51 21.72 -2.11
CA GLY A 103 -5.27 20.96 -1.97
C GLY A 103 -5.48 19.65 -1.22
N ILE A 104 -5.10 18.54 -1.85
CA ILE A 104 -5.34 17.19 -1.30
C ILE A 104 -4.40 16.80 -0.15
N TYR A 105 -3.26 17.48 0.00
CA TYR A 105 -2.31 17.25 1.08
C TYR A 105 -2.49 18.22 2.23
N ALA A 106 -3.12 19.37 1.97
CA ALA A 106 -3.36 20.43 2.93
C ALA A 106 -4.28 20.01 4.07
N TYR A 107 -4.13 20.68 5.20
CA TYR A 107 -5.11 20.60 6.28
C TYR A 107 -6.45 21.21 5.85
N GLY A 108 -6.42 22.31 5.12
CA GLY A 108 -7.61 22.98 4.61
C GLY A 108 -8.17 24.05 5.56
N GLU A 109 -9.02 24.91 5.02
CA GLU A 109 -9.60 26.05 5.75
C GLU A 109 -10.56 25.67 6.90
N ASN A 110 -11.08 24.41 6.86
CA ASN A 110 -12.01 23.90 7.86
C ASN A 110 -11.31 23.00 8.90
N PHE A 111 -9.98 22.90 8.86
CA PHE A 111 -9.25 22.03 9.79
C PHE A 111 -9.32 22.58 11.21
N ASP A 112 -9.76 21.73 12.14
CA ASP A 112 -9.84 22.04 13.56
C ASP A 112 -8.89 21.13 14.36
N PRO A 113 -7.70 21.65 14.78
CA PRO A 113 -6.71 20.89 15.53
C PRO A 113 -7.09 20.63 16.98
N ASP A 114 -8.12 21.29 17.52
CA ASP A 114 -8.55 21.17 18.91
C ASP A 114 -9.51 19.99 19.13
N LEU A 115 -10.02 19.40 18.05
CA LEU A 115 -10.87 18.21 18.12
C LEU A 115 -10.09 16.94 18.49
N PRO A 116 -10.76 15.93 19.08
CA PRO A 116 -10.19 14.59 19.21
C PRO A 116 -9.67 14.06 17.87
N TYR A 117 -8.56 13.30 17.88
CA TYR A 117 -7.85 12.92 16.66
C TYR A 117 -8.75 12.37 15.53
N GLY A 118 -9.71 11.50 15.85
CA GLY A 118 -10.62 10.95 14.84
C GLY A 118 -11.52 12.02 14.19
N ASP A 119 -12.07 12.91 14.99
CA ASP A 119 -12.96 13.98 14.53
C ASP A 119 -12.17 15.07 13.79
N MET A 120 -10.99 15.42 14.30
CA MET A 120 -10.05 16.32 13.66
C MET A 120 -9.74 15.89 12.21
N LEU A 121 -9.47 14.60 11.99
CA LEU A 121 -9.21 14.07 10.63
C LEU A 121 -10.36 14.38 9.66
N LEU A 122 -11.62 14.31 10.13
CA LEU A 122 -12.80 14.50 9.29
C LEU A 122 -12.92 15.96 8.78
N THR A 123 -12.29 16.92 9.47
CA THR A 123 -12.31 18.33 9.08
C THR A 123 -11.26 18.68 8.04
N ALA A 124 -10.26 17.83 7.84
CA ALA A 124 -9.13 18.10 6.98
C ALA A 124 -9.37 17.77 5.50
N ASN A 125 -8.76 18.54 4.60
CA ASN A 125 -8.80 18.29 3.17
C ASN A 125 -8.22 16.90 2.81
N TYR A 126 -7.08 16.51 3.39
CA TYR A 126 -6.43 15.24 3.10
C TYR A 126 -7.29 14.00 3.48
N TYR A 127 -8.38 14.21 4.23
CA TYR A 127 -9.31 13.13 4.60
C TYR A 127 -10.52 13.03 3.69
N LYS A 128 -10.81 14.06 2.91
CA LYS A 128 -11.94 14.08 1.97
C LYS A 128 -11.83 12.93 0.95
N ARG A 129 -12.93 12.26 0.70
CA ARG A 129 -13.00 11.03 -0.12
C ARG A 129 -14.12 11.04 -1.14
N ASP A 130 -14.85 12.15 -1.25
CA ASP A 130 -16.05 12.13 -2.05
C ASP A 130 -15.75 11.66 -3.46
N ARG A 131 -16.41 10.55 -3.84
CA ARG A 131 -16.25 9.88 -5.12
C ARG A 131 -17.45 10.14 -6.04
N THR A 132 -18.48 10.81 -5.51
CA THR A 132 -19.72 11.08 -6.22
C THR A 132 -19.70 12.43 -6.91
N ASP A 133 -18.80 13.30 -6.50
CA ASP A 133 -18.54 14.58 -7.15
C ASP A 133 -17.60 14.39 -8.34
N ALA A 134 -17.86 15.08 -9.45
CA ALA A 134 -16.97 15.17 -10.60
C ALA A 134 -15.57 15.71 -10.23
N ASN A 135 -15.46 16.35 -9.06
CA ASN A 135 -14.22 16.80 -8.42
C ASN A 135 -13.73 15.86 -7.32
N ALA A 136 -14.04 14.55 -7.41
CA ALA A 136 -13.54 13.55 -6.46
C ALA A 136 -12.07 13.83 -6.15
N TRP A 137 -11.72 14.27 -4.98
CA TRP A 137 -10.40 14.65 -4.44
C TRP A 137 -9.20 13.95 -5.08
N GLU A 138 -9.25 13.77 -6.39
CA GLU A 138 -8.22 13.31 -7.31
C GLU A 138 -7.65 14.51 -8.06
N ARG A 139 -6.34 14.56 -8.22
CA ARG A 139 -5.63 15.62 -8.92
C ARG A 139 -4.76 15.05 -10.00
N ALA A 140 -4.72 15.73 -11.15
CA ALA A 140 -3.81 15.42 -12.23
C ALA A 140 -2.35 15.53 -11.76
N ALA A 141 -1.53 14.54 -12.09
CA ALA A 141 -0.11 14.52 -11.81
C ALA A 141 0.65 13.74 -12.89
N ASN A 142 1.95 13.89 -12.90
CA ASN A 142 2.84 13.02 -13.64
C ASN A 142 3.49 12.05 -12.67
N PHE A 143 3.55 10.77 -13.03
CA PHE A 143 4.24 9.71 -12.30
C PHE A 143 5.38 9.19 -13.16
N ALA A 144 6.59 9.28 -12.67
CA ALA A 144 7.74 8.67 -13.30
C ALA A 144 8.53 7.81 -12.32
N MET A 145 9.23 6.80 -12.84
CA MET A 145 10.11 5.94 -12.08
C MET A 145 11.49 5.90 -12.72
N PHE A 146 12.52 5.97 -11.88
CA PHE A 146 13.91 5.88 -12.27
C PHE A 146 14.53 4.66 -11.62
N ASP A 147 15.27 3.91 -12.40
CA ASP A 147 16.00 2.76 -11.91
C ASP A 147 17.19 3.23 -11.04
N GLY A 148 17.35 2.60 -9.85
CA GLY A 148 18.35 3.00 -8.87
C GLY A 148 19.79 2.74 -9.32
N GLU A 149 20.04 1.74 -10.16
CA GLU A 149 21.38 1.37 -10.63
C GLU A 149 21.76 2.12 -11.90
N THR A 150 20.87 2.08 -12.91
CA THR A 150 21.14 2.70 -14.22
C THR A 150 20.92 4.21 -14.23
N LYS A 151 20.24 4.74 -13.22
CA LYS A 151 19.84 6.16 -13.10
C LYS A 151 18.94 6.66 -14.24
N GLN A 152 18.39 5.74 -15.05
CA GLN A 152 17.56 6.04 -16.21
C GLN A 152 16.07 6.06 -15.82
N GLN A 153 15.32 6.91 -16.50
CA GLN A 153 13.87 6.87 -16.43
C GLN A 153 13.37 5.58 -17.11
N VAL A 154 12.66 4.74 -16.36
CA VAL A 154 12.12 3.47 -16.87
C VAL A 154 10.61 3.51 -17.07
N PHE A 155 9.94 4.50 -16.49
CA PHE A 155 8.50 4.73 -16.64
C PHE A 155 8.16 6.21 -16.54
N ASN A 156 7.18 6.67 -17.32
CA ASN A 156 6.63 8.03 -17.25
C ASN A 156 5.21 8.06 -17.82
N GLN A 157 4.24 8.55 -17.04
CA GLN A 157 2.85 8.69 -17.48
C GLN A 157 2.12 9.77 -16.68
N ASN A 158 1.20 10.49 -17.34
CA ASN A 158 0.25 11.34 -16.64
C ASN A 158 -0.87 10.48 -16.02
N ILE A 159 -1.21 10.76 -14.79
CA ILE A 159 -2.11 9.97 -13.94
C ILE A 159 -2.91 10.87 -12.99
N GLY A 160 -3.86 10.29 -12.27
CA GLY A 160 -4.50 10.92 -11.13
C GLY A 160 -3.89 10.47 -9.80
N ILE A 161 -3.78 11.38 -8.86
CA ILE A 161 -3.34 11.08 -7.48
C ILE A 161 -4.42 11.44 -6.46
N ARG A 162 -4.48 10.63 -5.39
CA ARG A 162 -5.29 10.88 -4.18
C ARG A 162 -4.52 10.47 -2.94
N ILE A 163 -4.79 11.09 -1.80
CA ILE A 163 -4.21 10.62 -0.54
C ILE A 163 -4.74 9.21 -0.21
N ALA A 164 -3.82 8.30 0.10
CA ALA A 164 -4.11 6.90 0.42
C ALA A 164 -4.36 6.70 1.93
N GLY A 165 -5.04 5.60 2.26
CA GLY A 165 -5.25 5.16 3.65
C GLY A 165 -6.54 5.66 4.29
N SER A 166 -6.61 5.50 5.61
CA SER A 166 -7.69 5.98 6.49
C SER A 166 -7.06 6.81 7.61
N TYR A 167 -6.90 6.28 8.80
CA TYR A 167 -6.24 6.96 9.92
C TYR A 167 -4.82 7.46 9.60
N GLY A 168 -4.08 6.72 8.75
CA GLY A 168 -2.74 7.10 8.31
C GLY A 168 -2.68 8.40 7.49
N ARG A 169 -3.81 8.91 6.98
CA ARG A 169 -3.87 10.18 6.24
C ARG A 169 -3.50 11.40 7.10
N GLY A 170 -3.73 11.33 8.40
CA GLY A 170 -3.37 12.40 9.35
C GLY A 170 -1.88 12.50 9.64
N ARG A 171 -1.07 11.57 9.15
CA ARG A 171 0.38 11.51 9.41
C ARG A 171 1.17 12.02 8.20
N ALA A 172 2.36 12.54 8.45
CA ALA A 172 3.33 12.86 7.41
C ALA A 172 4.54 11.90 7.54
N PRO A 173 5.12 11.44 6.42
CA PRO A 173 4.61 11.60 5.05
C PRO A 173 3.31 10.82 4.78
N LYS A 174 2.49 11.33 3.85
CA LYS A 174 1.21 10.70 3.46
C LYS A 174 1.42 9.73 2.29
N GLY A 175 0.65 8.64 2.27
CA GLY A 175 0.61 7.75 1.10
C GLY A 175 -0.25 8.32 -0.03
N PHE A 176 0.00 7.86 -1.26
CA PHE A 176 -0.75 8.25 -2.46
C PHE A 176 -1.35 7.03 -3.16
N ASN A 177 -2.60 7.15 -3.61
CA ASN A 177 -3.12 6.28 -4.67
C ASN A 177 -2.74 6.92 -6.01
N ILE A 178 -2.27 6.10 -6.93
CA ILE A 178 -1.93 6.45 -8.32
C ILE A 178 -2.95 5.75 -9.20
N VAL A 179 -3.63 6.47 -10.08
CA VAL A 179 -4.72 5.92 -10.90
C VAL A 179 -4.55 6.35 -12.35
N ALA A 180 -4.45 5.38 -13.26
CA ALA A 180 -4.47 5.64 -14.69
C ALA A 180 -5.90 5.86 -15.19
N ARG A 181 -6.12 6.90 -16.02
CA ARG A 181 -7.41 7.23 -16.62
C ARG A 181 -7.20 7.90 -17.98
N ASP A 182 -8.15 7.67 -18.90
CA ASP A 182 -8.19 8.33 -20.22
C ASP A 182 -8.13 9.86 -20.13
N GLU A 183 -8.72 10.46 -19.09
CA GLU A 183 -8.70 11.90 -18.88
C GLU A 183 -7.31 12.49 -18.62
N TYR A 184 -6.34 11.63 -18.20
CA TYR A 184 -4.94 12.01 -17.99
C TYR A 184 -4.01 11.54 -19.12
N GLY A 185 -4.51 10.68 -20.01
CA GLY A 185 -3.76 10.12 -21.13
C GLY A 185 -4.10 8.66 -21.39
N GLU A 186 -3.54 7.73 -20.65
CA GLU A 186 -3.78 6.29 -20.84
C GLU A 186 -4.55 5.67 -19.67
N ASP A 187 -5.47 4.75 -19.99
CA ASP A 187 -6.32 4.06 -19.00
C ASP A 187 -5.58 2.99 -18.21
N ARG A 188 -4.36 2.67 -18.61
CA ARG A 188 -3.48 1.69 -17.92
C ARG A 188 -2.04 2.20 -17.88
N MET A 189 -1.33 1.73 -16.87
CA MET A 189 0.12 1.88 -16.75
C MET A 189 0.76 0.60 -17.29
N HIS A 190 1.56 0.71 -18.36
CA HIS A 190 2.21 -0.42 -19.01
C HIS A 190 3.67 -0.52 -18.61
N TYR A 191 3.94 -1.25 -17.54
CA TYR A 191 5.30 -1.50 -17.02
C TYR A 191 5.28 -2.65 -16.00
N LYS A 192 6.35 -3.46 -15.95
CA LYS A 192 6.54 -4.49 -14.91
C LYS A 192 7.04 -3.84 -13.62
N PHE A 193 6.13 -3.37 -12.76
CA PHE A 193 6.48 -2.68 -11.51
C PHE A 193 7.02 -3.63 -10.43
N PHE A 194 6.63 -4.90 -10.45
CA PHE A 194 6.98 -5.90 -9.43
C PHE A 194 7.67 -7.09 -10.07
N ASP A 195 8.86 -7.42 -9.58
CA ASP A 195 9.70 -8.45 -10.22
C ASP A 195 9.14 -9.86 -10.00
N ASN A 196 8.40 -10.08 -8.90
CA ASN A 196 7.75 -11.33 -8.54
C ASN A 196 6.39 -11.57 -9.20
N LEU A 197 5.91 -10.66 -10.06
CA LEU A 197 4.68 -10.80 -10.82
C LEU A 197 4.97 -10.76 -12.32
N ASP A 198 4.21 -11.53 -13.09
CA ASP A 198 4.29 -11.49 -14.57
C ASP A 198 3.39 -10.40 -15.18
N PHE A 199 2.75 -9.59 -14.35
CA PHE A 199 1.87 -8.51 -14.79
C PHE A 199 2.68 -7.32 -15.30
N THR A 200 2.25 -6.77 -16.42
CA THR A 200 2.84 -5.59 -17.08
C THR A 200 1.83 -4.47 -17.29
N GLU A 201 0.61 -4.63 -16.77
CA GLU A 201 -0.47 -3.66 -16.94
C GLU A 201 -1.19 -3.43 -15.61
N TYR A 202 -1.35 -2.17 -15.20
CA TYR A 202 -1.96 -1.80 -13.93
C TYR A 202 -2.94 -0.64 -14.10
N LYS A 203 -4.15 -0.77 -13.51
CA LYS A 203 -5.13 0.34 -13.43
C LYS A 203 -4.79 1.34 -12.31
N ALA A 204 -4.24 0.85 -11.23
CA ALA A 204 -3.91 1.68 -10.09
C ALA A 204 -2.83 1.04 -9.22
N LEU A 205 -2.02 1.89 -8.58
CA LEU A 205 -0.98 1.54 -7.61
C LEU A 205 -1.15 2.35 -6.33
N VAL A 206 -0.37 2.02 -5.30
CA VAL A 206 -0.32 2.77 -4.05
C VAL A 206 1.14 3.02 -3.67
N LEU A 207 1.49 4.27 -3.41
CA LEU A 207 2.70 4.62 -2.69
C LEU A 207 2.37 4.65 -1.19
N ARG A 208 2.89 3.68 -0.44
CA ARG A 208 2.64 3.52 0.99
C ARG A 208 3.80 4.10 1.81
N ALA A 209 3.52 5.04 2.69
CA ALA A 209 4.51 5.68 3.55
C ALA A 209 4.74 4.95 4.90
N GLY A 210 4.18 3.75 5.08
CA GLY A 210 4.23 2.98 6.34
C GLY A 210 2.98 3.11 7.20
N ALA A 211 2.04 4.01 6.90
CA ALA A 211 0.80 4.25 7.65
C ALA A 211 1.01 4.35 9.18
N GLN A 212 0.45 3.44 9.99
CA GLN A 212 0.59 3.49 11.44
C GLN A 212 1.94 2.96 11.94
N ASP A 213 2.69 2.25 11.10
CA ASP A 213 4.05 1.78 11.41
C ASP A 213 5.15 2.76 10.99
N GLN A 214 4.82 3.87 10.31
CA GLN A 214 5.80 4.83 9.80
C GLN A 214 6.66 5.50 10.89
N ASN A 215 6.16 5.62 12.11
CA ASN A 215 6.90 6.13 13.26
C ASN A 215 7.60 5.03 14.08
N ARG A 216 7.61 3.79 13.58
CA ARG A 216 8.18 2.60 14.22
C ARG A 216 9.18 1.94 13.29
N SER A 217 8.89 0.71 12.82
CA SER A 217 9.77 -0.04 11.93
C SER A 217 9.58 0.27 10.44
N LYS A 218 8.42 0.74 10.05
CA LYS A 218 8.03 1.05 8.67
C LYS A 218 7.94 -0.16 7.71
N ILE A 219 8.25 -1.37 8.18
CA ILE A 219 8.35 -2.57 7.33
C ILE A 219 7.34 -3.68 7.65
N ARG A 220 6.51 -3.55 8.71
CA ARG A 220 5.66 -4.67 9.18
C ARG A 220 4.68 -5.19 8.16
N ASP A 221 4.08 -4.30 7.40
CA ASP A 221 3.08 -4.67 6.41
C ASP A 221 3.71 -5.35 5.19
N GLU A 222 4.88 -4.87 4.79
CA GLU A 222 5.68 -5.46 3.72
C GLU A 222 6.31 -6.79 4.15
N LEU A 223 6.77 -6.88 5.39
CA LEU A 223 7.24 -8.15 5.98
C LEU A 223 6.14 -9.22 5.93
N ALA A 224 4.92 -8.86 6.39
CA ALA A 224 3.80 -9.79 6.39
C ALA A 224 3.47 -10.31 4.98
N ALA A 225 3.49 -9.44 3.97
CA ALA A 225 3.26 -9.82 2.58
C ALA A 225 4.43 -10.62 1.99
N GLY A 226 5.68 -10.19 2.22
CA GLY A 226 6.87 -10.83 1.68
C GLY A 226 7.14 -12.24 2.23
N LEU A 227 6.67 -12.54 3.44
CA LEU A 227 6.74 -13.90 3.99
C LEU A 227 5.89 -14.92 3.21
N LEU A 228 4.90 -14.44 2.46
CA LEU A 228 4.01 -15.28 1.65
C LEU A 228 4.55 -15.50 0.23
N GLU A 229 5.54 -14.71 -0.18
CA GLU A 229 6.14 -14.83 -1.50
C GLU A 229 6.85 -16.17 -1.68
N GLY A 230 6.59 -16.81 -2.83
CA GLY A 230 7.14 -18.13 -3.14
C GLY A 230 6.56 -19.25 -2.30
N THR A 231 5.46 -19.03 -1.59
CA THR A 231 4.70 -20.07 -0.89
C THR A 231 3.48 -20.51 -1.72
N ASP A 232 2.84 -21.58 -1.29
CA ASP A 232 1.64 -22.14 -1.90
C ASP A 232 0.33 -21.70 -1.21
N VAL A 233 0.34 -20.59 -0.47
CA VAL A 233 -0.87 -20.07 0.18
C VAL A 233 -1.92 -19.66 -0.85
N ASP A 234 -3.18 -20.00 -0.59
CA ASP A 234 -4.29 -19.76 -1.52
C ASP A 234 -5.17 -18.57 -1.09
N PHE A 235 -4.55 -17.40 -0.93
CA PHE A 235 -5.25 -16.13 -0.77
C PHE A 235 -4.47 -14.99 -1.41
N LEU A 236 -5.13 -13.88 -1.71
CA LEU A 236 -4.48 -12.75 -2.36
C LEU A 236 -3.74 -11.87 -1.36
N TYR A 237 -2.55 -11.42 -1.73
CA TYR A 237 -1.76 -10.42 -1.03
C TYR A 237 -1.10 -9.48 -2.05
N GLN A 238 -0.73 -8.27 -1.61
CA GLN A 238 -0.19 -7.26 -2.50
C GLN A 238 1.32 -7.44 -2.69
N ALA A 239 1.79 -7.43 -3.92
CA ALA A 239 3.19 -7.22 -4.20
C ALA A 239 3.62 -5.79 -3.81
N TYR A 240 4.90 -5.63 -3.50
CA TYR A 240 5.50 -4.36 -3.13
C TYR A 240 6.90 -4.20 -3.71
N ARG A 241 7.32 -2.95 -3.85
CA ARG A 241 8.69 -2.59 -4.23
C ARG A 241 9.12 -1.37 -3.41
N PRO A 242 10.27 -1.39 -2.71
CA PRO A 242 10.79 -0.24 -2.01
C PRO A 242 11.17 0.86 -3.01
N CYS A 243 10.96 2.12 -2.64
CA CYS A 243 11.33 3.27 -3.46
C CYS A 243 11.51 4.52 -2.60
N VAL A 244 12.21 5.51 -3.13
CA VAL A 244 12.24 6.87 -2.57
C VAL A 244 11.33 7.76 -3.40
N LEU A 245 10.50 8.54 -2.73
CA LEU A 245 9.61 9.51 -3.40
C LEU A 245 10.26 10.89 -3.46
N TYR A 246 10.23 11.49 -4.64
CA TYR A 246 10.41 12.92 -4.86
C TYR A 246 9.07 13.54 -5.28
N LEU A 247 8.56 14.45 -4.48
CA LEU A 247 7.33 15.18 -4.74
C LEU A 247 7.66 16.58 -5.25
N ASN A 248 7.28 16.89 -6.48
CA ASN A 248 7.63 18.15 -7.13
C ASN A 248 9.16 18.45 -7.11
N GLY A 249 9.99 17.42 -7.33
CA GLY A 249 11.45 17.54 -7.33
C GLY A 249 12.10 17.56 -5.95
N GLU A 250 11.31 17.57 -4.88
CA GLU A 250 11.81 17.59 -3.50
C GLU A 250 11.78 16.19 -2.89
N TYR A 251 12.86 15.79 -2.18
CA TYR A 251 12.88 14.53 -1.43
C TYR A 251 11.70 14.44 -0.45
N TRP A 252 10.96 13.32 -0.52
CA TRP A 252 9.75 13.15 0.28
C TRP A 252 9.75 11.93 1.20
N GLY A 253 10.83 11.15 1.21
CA GLY A 253 11.02 10.00 2.11
C GLY A 253 10.98 8.66 1.40
N VAL A 254 11.17 7.59 2.18
CA VAL A 254 11.11 6.21 1.70
C VAL A 254 9.69 5.66 1.72
N TYR A 255 9.32 5.01 0.63
CA TYR A 255 7.99 4.47 0.38
C TYR A 255 8.07 3.03 -0.10
N PHE A 256 6.91 2.37 -0.09
CA PHE A 256 6.72 1.12 -0.83
C PHE A 256 5.66 1.34 -1.90
N LEU A 257 6.05 1.15 -3.16
CA LEU A 257 5.11 1.04 -4.27
C LEU A 257 4.40 -0.31 -4.14
N ARG A 258 3.09 -0.34 -4.22
CA ARG A 258 2.26 -1.53 -4.02
C ARG A 258 1.14 -1.60 -5.04
N GLU A 259 0.65 -2.81 -5.30
CA GLU A 259 -0.61 -2.99 -6.00
C GLU A 259 -1.76 -2.31 -5.27
N LYS A 260 -2.76 -1.85 -6.01
CA LYS A 260 -3.98 -1.29 -5.44
C LYS A 260 -5.04 -2.37 -5.30
N ARG A 261 -5.39 -2.76 -4.06
CA ARG A 261 -6.49 -3.69 -3.79
C ARG A 261 -7.83 -3.10 -4.25
N ASN A 262 -8.31 -3.55 -5.37
CA ASN A 262 -9.59 -3.20 -5.96
C ASN A 262 -10.04 -4.33 -6.90
N ARG A 263 -11.13 -4.13 -7.64
CA ARG A 263 -11.65 -5.14 -8.57
C ARG A 263 -10.66 -5.51 -9.70
N PHE A 264 -9.81 -4.59 -10.11
CA PHE A 264 -8.79 -4.86 -11.15
C PHE A 264 -7.68 -5.77 -10.61
N PHE A 265 -7.24 -5.55 -9.38
CA PHE A 265 -6.31 -6.41 -8.66
C PHE A 265 -6.87 -7.84 -8.54
N VAL A 266 -8.11 -7.98 -8.06
CA VAL A 266 -8.75 -9.31 -7.94
C VAL A 266 -8.85 -10.00 -9.30
N ALA A 267 -9.33 -9.28 -10.33
CA ALA A 267 -9.48 -9.85 -11.68
C ALA A 267 -8.14 -10.31 -12.25
N GLN A 268 -7.09 -9.51 -12.09
CA GLN A 268 -5.75 -9.81 -12.61
C GLN A 268 -5.14 -11.05 -11.94
N HIS A 269 -5.24 -11.16 -10.62
CA HIS A 269 -4.74 -12.32 -9.87
C HIS A 269 -5.58 -13.59 -10.10
N GLU A 270 -6.86 -13.45 -10.39
CA GLU A 270 -7.75 -14.57 -10.75
C GLU A 270 -7.73 -14.90 -12.27
N GLY A 271 -6.91 -14.21 -13.05
CA GLY A 271 -6.74 -14.47 -14.49
C GLY A 271 -8.01 -14.21 -15.32
N THR A 272 -8.80 -13.19 -14.96
CA THR A 272 -10.03 -12.81 -15.68
C THR A 272 -10.02 -11.36 -16.12
N ASP A 273 -10.55 -11.09 -17.31
CA ASP A 273 -10.77 -9.71 -17.80
C ASP A 273 -12.06 -9.09 -17.25
N ASN A 274 -12.91 -9.91 -16.61
CA ASN A 274 -14.17 -9.44 -16.07
C ASN A 274 -13.97 -8.77 -14.69
N VAL A 275 -14.00 -7.45 -14.68
CA VAL A 275 -13.85 -6.62 -13.48
C VAL A 275 -15.18 -6.20 -12.85
N THR A 276 -16.33 -6.71 -13.35
CA THR A 276 -17.66 -6.28 -12.91
C THR A 276 -18.42 -7.35 -12.15
N ASP A 277 -18.30 -8.62 -12.53
CA ASP A 277 -19.03 -9.73 -11.95
C ASP A 277 -18.31 -10.29 -10.71
N MET A 278 -18.13 -9.45 -9.70
CA MET A 278 -17.53 -9.84 -8.43
C MET A 278 -18.06 -9.02 -7.26
N ILE A 279 -17.85 -9.53 -6.07
CA ILE A 279 -18.08 -8.83 -4.80
C ILE A 279 -16.77 -8.78 -4.04
N ILE A 280 -16.44 -7.62 -3.46
CA ILE A 280 -15.32 -7.48 -2.52
C ILE A 280 -15.88 -6.91 -1.22
N ALA A 281 -16.12 -7.79 -0.25
CA ALA A 281 -16.64 -7.45 1.06
C ALA A 281 -15.51 -6.97 1.98
N LYS A 282 -15.83 -6.05 2.88
CA LYS A 282 -14.95 -5.59 3.96
C LYS A 282 -15.66 -5.73 5.29
N GLY A 283 -15.13 -6.59 6.17
CA GLY A 283 -15.82 -6.95 7.40
C GLY A 283 -17.16 -7.62 7.12
N TYR A 284 -18.16 -7.35 7.96
CA TYR A 284 -19.46 -8.04 7.88
C TYR A 284 -20.43 -7.42 6.85
N LYS A 285 -20.60 -6.08 6.90
CA LYS A 285 -21.63 -5.38 6.10
C LYS A 285 -21.09 -4.29 5.18
N GLN A 286 -19.78 -4.11 5.13
CA GLN A 286 -19.17 -3.12 4.26
C GLN A 286 -18.73 -3.78 2.95
N THR A 287 -18.71 -3.00 1.89
CA THR A 287 -18.17 -3.43 0.60
C THR A 287 -17.20 -2.41 0.05
N THR A 288 -16.21 -2.87 -0.68
CA THR A 288 -15.37 -2.02 -1.52
C THR A 288 -15.78 -2.11 -2.98
N TYR A 289 -16.52 -3.17 -3.35
CA TYR A 289 -17.13 -3.33 -4.67
C TYR A 289 -18.27 -4.36 -4.64
N GLY A 290 -19.32 -4.13 -5.42
CA GLY A 290 -20.48 -5.01 -5.52
C GLY A 290 -21.44 -4.92 -4.33
N ASP A 291 -22.45 -5.78 -4.32
CA ASP A 291 -23.44 -5.89 -3.26
C ASP A 291 -23.01 -6.93 -2.23
N VAL A 292 -22.93 -6.54 -0.98
CA VAL A 292 -22.48 -7.37 0.14
C VAL A 292 -23.53 -8.36 0.66
N THR A 293 -24.77 -8.30 0.15
CA THR A 293 -25.90 -9.11 0.65
C THR A 293 -25.59 -10.60 0.63
N GLU A 294 -25.04 -11.12 -0.48
CA GLU A 294 -24.67 -12.53 -0.60
C GLU A 294 -23.62 -12.97 0.43
N TRP A 295 -22.68 -12.08 0.76
CA TRP A 295 -21.69 -12.34 1.81
C TRP A 295 -22.34 -12.44 3.18
N VAL A 296 -23.21 -11.50 3.52
CA VAL A 296 -23.92 -11.46 4.81
C VAL A 296 -24.78 -12.70 5.01
N GLU A 297 -25.56 -13.09 3.99
CA GLU A 297 -26.41 -14.29 4.01
C GLU A 297 -25.59 -15.57 4.20
N PHE A 298 -24.50 -15.73 3.42
CA PHE A 298 -23.61 -16.87 3.56
C PHE A 298 -22.97 -16.90 4.96
N TYR A 299 -22.40 -15.79 5.42
CA TYR A 299 -21.70 -15.71 6.70
C TYR A 299 -22.64 -16.03 7.88
N ASP A 300 -23.83 -15.45 7.89
CA ASP A 300 -24.81 -15.68 8.94
C ASP A 300 -25.26 -17.14 8.97
N GLU A 301 -25.52 -17.73 7.81
CA GLU A 301 -25.93 -19.13 7.72
C GLU A 301 -24.80 -20.09 8.11
N ALA A 302 -23.58 -19.85 7.64
CA ALA A 302 -22.41 -20.66 8.00
C ALA A 302 -22.14 -20.64 9.52
N CYS A 303 -22.24 -19.47 10.14
CA CYS A 303 -22.00 -19.31 11.58
C CYS A 303 -23.10 -19.92 12.49
N LYS A 304 -24.30 -20.17 11.97
CA LYS A 304 -25.39 -20.82 12.72
C LYS A 304 -25.30 -22.35 12.70
N ARG A 305 -24.62 -22.90 11.71
CA ARG A 305 -24.55 -24.35 11.50
C ARG A 305 -23.57 -25.03 12.44
N ASP A 306 -23.90 -26.23 12.86
CA ASP A 306 -22.97 -27.15 13.54
C ASP A 306 -22.07 -27.82 12.48
N LEU A 307 -20.87 -27.25 12.26
CA LEU A 307 -19.95 -27.71 11.23
C LEU A 307 -19.25 -29.05 11.57
N SER A 308 -19.52 -29.64 12.74
CA SER A 308 -19.12 -31.02 13.03
C SER A 308 -19.90 -32.04 12.19
N LYS A 309 -21.04 -31.63 11.62
CA LYS A 309 -21.88 -32.45 10.75
C LYS A 309 -21.48 -32.30 9.29
N ALA A 310 -21.30 -33.40 8.57
CA ALA A 310 -20.81 -33.43 7.20
C ALA A 310 -21.66 -32.58 6.24
N GLU A 311 -22.99 -32.61 6.35
CA GLU A 311 -23.88 -31.82 5.51
C GLU A 311 -23.75 -30.31 5.73
N ASN A 312 -23.49 -29.88 6.97
CA ASN A 312 -23.28 -28.48 7.31
C ASN A 312 -21.90 -27.98 6.86
N TYR A 313 -20.88 -28.81 7.05
CA TYR A 313 -19.54 -28.52 6.55
C TYR A 313 -19.54 -28.44 5.01
N LYS A 314 -20.25 -29.36 4.35
CA LYS A 314 -20.41 -29.33 2.89
C LYS A 314 -21.03 -28.00 2.41
N PHE A 315 -22.04 -27.47 3.11
CA PHE A 315 -22.59 -26.15 2.78
C PHE A 315 -21.49 -25.07 2.75
N VAL A 316 -20.58 -25.07 3.71
CA VAL A 316 -19.50 -24.10 3.76
C VAL A 316 -18.52 -24.31 2.62
N THR A 317 -18.09 -25.56 2.36
CA THR A 317 -17.10 -25.87 1.30
C THR A 317 -17.66 -25.67 -0.12
N ASP A 318 -18.98 -25.72 -0.30
CA ASP A 318 -19.61 -25.41 -1.58
C ASP A 318 -19.59 -23.91 -1.90
N ASN A 319 -19.58 -23.04 -0.87
CA ASN A 319 -19.68 -21.59 -1.01
C ASN A 319 -18.36 -20.82 -0.72
N MET A 320 -17.44 -21.42 0.02
CA MET A 320 -16.20 -20.80 0.45
C MET A 320 -15.01 -21.72 0.20
N ASP A 321 -13.90 -21.15 -0.16
CA ASP A 321 -12.60 -21.83 -0.16
C ASP A 321 -12.08 -21.90 1.28
N VAL A 322 -12.23 -23.07 1.89
CA VAL A 322 -11.88 -23.29 3.29
C VAL A 322 -10.35 -23.40 3.50
N ASP A 323 -9.60 -23.71 2.45
CA ASP A 323 -8.14 -23.77 2.48
C ASP A 323 -7.57 -22.35 2.36
N SER A 324 -8.10 -21.52 1.47
CA SER A 324 -7.82 -20.09 1.43
C SER A 324 -8.06 -19.41 2.79
N PHE A 325 -9.18 -19.72 3.44
CA PHE A 325 -9.47 -19.20 4.77
C PHE A 325 -8.52 -19.74 5.85
N MET A 326 -8.14 -20.99 5.75
CA MET A 326 -7.20 -21.65 6.68
C MET A 326 -5.85 -20.93 6.65
N ASP A 327 -5.25 -20.79 5.48
CA ASP A 327 -3.96 -20.12 5.29
C ASP A 327 -4.01 -18.65 5.73
N TYR A 328 -5.11 -17.95 5.38
CA TYR A 328 -5.35 -16.58 5.84
C TYR A 328 -5.37 -16.48 7.37
N MET A 329 -6.10 -17.37 8.07
CA MET A 329 -6.16 -17.36 9.53
C MET A 329 -4.85 -17.76 10.19
N ILE A 330 -4.08 -18.68 9.60
CA ILE A 330 -2.74 -19.04 10.07
C ILE A 330 -1.82 -17.82 10.01
N ALA A 331 -1.80 -17.10 8.88
CA ALA A 331 -0.99 -15.89 8.73
C ALA A 331 -1.38 -14.80 9.74
N GLU A 332 -2.68 -14.56 9.95
CA GLU A 332 -3.19 -13.61 10.94
C GLU A 332 -2.81 -13.99 12.38
N VAL A 333 -2.90 -15.26 12.72
CA VAL A 333 -2.55 -15.76 14.06
C VAL A 333 -1.04 -15.71 14.29
N TYR A 334 -0.23 -16.11 13.30
CA TYR A 334 1.23 -16.05 13.41
C TYR A 334 1.70 -14.62 13.62
N ASN A 335 1.29 -13.69 12.77
CA ASN A 335 1.72 -12.29 12.82
C ASN A 335 1.26 -11.56 14.10
N GLY A 336 0.30 -12.12 14.82
CA GLY A 336 -0.20 -11.51 16.06
C GLY A 336 -0.82 -10.14 15.85
N ASN A 337 -1.42 -9.91 14.67
CA ASN A 337 -2.05 -8.64 14.32
C ASN A 337 -3.20 -8.32 15.28
N THR A 338 -3.09 -7.19 15.97
CA THR A 338 -4.09 -6.74 16.94
C THR A 338 -5.22 -5.94 16.31
N ASP A 339 -5.07 -5.47 15.07
CA ASP A 339 -6.15 -4.86 14.29
C ASP A 339 -6.98 -5.95 13.60
N THR A 340 -8.01 -6.39 14.30
CA THR A 340 -8.85 -7.52 13.88
C THR A 340 -10.04 -7.12 13.00
N TYR A 341 -10.16 -5.84 12.63
CA TYR A 341 -11.30 -5.32 11.86
C TYR A 341 -11.00 -5.15 10.36
N ASN A 342 -9.73 -5.21 9.96
CA ASN A 342 -9.31 -5.08 8.58
C ASN A 342 -9.37 -6.42 7.84
N ILE A 343 -10.59 -6.97 7.70
CA ILE A 343 -10.82 -8.24 7.01
C ILE A 343 -11.46 -7.96 5.65
N GLN A 344 -10.94 -8.61 4.63
CA GLN A 344 -11.45 -8.48 3.28
C GLN A 344 -11.54 -9.86 2.62
N CYS A 345 -12.69 -10.13 2.00
CA CYS A 345 -12.88 -11.31 1.17
C CYS A 345 -13.54 -10.92 -0.16
N TYR A 346 -13.45 -11.79 -1.13
CA TYR A 346 -14.02 -11.57 -2.45
C TYR A 346 -14.64 -12.84 -3.00
N LYS A 347 -15.52 -12.66 -3.97
CA LYS A 347 -16.11 -13.74 -4.74
C LYS A 347 -16.33 -13.30 -6.18
N LEU A 348 -15.82 -14.07 -7.12
CA LEU A 348 -16.23 -13.97 -8.51
C LEU A 348 -17.60 -14.61 -8.69
N LYS A 349 -18.39 -14.15 -9.65
CA LYS A 349 -19.70 -14.71 -9.98
C LYS A 349 -19.61 -16.21 -10.25
N GLY A 350 -20.37 -16.99 -9.49
CA GLY A 350 -20.35 -18.45 -9.57
C GLY A 350 -19.14 -19.12 -8.91
N GLY A 351 -18.21 -18.36 -8.35
CA GLY A 351 -17.06 -18.86 -7.59
C GLY A 351 -17.35 -19.04 -6.10
N LYS A 352 -16.29 -19.22 -5.33
CA LYS A 352 -16.31 -19.33 -3.87
C LYS A 352 -15.74 -18.08 -3.22
N TRP A 353 -16.11 -17.83 -1.97
CA TRP A 353 -15.47 -16.79 -1.16
C TRP A 353 -14.02 -17.15 -0.90
N LYS A 354 -13.10 -16.20 -1.20
CA LYS A 354 -11.68 -16.22 -0.94
C LYS A 354 -11.24 -14.96 -0.20
N TRP A 355 -9.98 -14.89 0.25
CA TRP A 355 -9.51 -13.87 1.18
C TRP A 355 -8.46 -12.97 0.57
N ILE A 356 -8.37 -11.73 1.09
CA ILE A 356 -7.34 -10.75 0.74
C ILE A 356 -6.60 -10.35 2.02
N PHE A 357 -5.32 -10.58 2.04
CA PHE A 357 -4.43 -10.31 3.17
C PHE A 357 -3.86 -8.90 3.10
N TYR A 358 -4.00 -8.12 4.19
CA TYR A 358 -3.54 -6.73 4.20
C TYR A 358 -3.59 -6.08 5.57
N ASP A 359 -2.81 -4.97 5.74
CA ASP A 359 -2.82 -4.04 6.87
C ASP A 359 -2.31 -4.65 8.18
N PHE A 360 -1.03 -4.98 8.17
CA PHE A 360 -0.31 -5.59 9.28
C PHE A 360 0.54 -4.60 10.09
N CYS A 361 0.20 -3.31 10.09
CA CYS A 361 0.91 -2.29 10.90
C CYS A 361 0.98 -2.61 12.40
N TRP A 362 0.10 -3.48 12.88
CA TRP A 362 0.00 -3.92 14.27
C TRP A 362 0.41 -5.39 14.48
N GLY A 363 1.02 -6.00 13.46
CA GLY A 363 1.65 -7.32 13.56
C GLY A 363 3.06 -7.27 14.12
N PHE A 364 3.63 -8.43 14.46
CA PHE A 364 5.01 -8.63 14.95
C PHE A 364 5.37 -7.78 16.18
N TYR A 365 4.41 -7.49 17.03
CA TYR A 365 4.57 -6.53 18.10
C TYR A 365 4.81 -7.17 19.46
N ASP A 366 4.00 -8.15 19.81
CA ASP A 366 4.06 -8.87 21.08
C ASP A 366 4.14 -10.38 20.84
N VAL A 367 5.29 -10.96 21.21
CA VAL A 367 5.55 -12.41 21.13
C VAL A 367 4.44 -13.20 21.83
N ASN A 368 3.98 -12.72 23.00
CA ASN A 368 3.05 -13.42 23.87
C ASN A 368 1.58 -13.14 23.54
N HIS A 369 1.31 -12.31 22.52
CA HIS A 369 -0.07 -12.03 22.14
C HIS A 369 -0.83 -13.32 21.85
N GLN A 370 -1.94 -13.52 22.57
CA GLN A 370 -2.78 -14.71 22.49
C GLN A 370 -3.69 -14.64 21.25
N SER A 371 -3.07 -14.58 20.08
CA SER A 371 -3.74 -14.29 18.80
C SER A 371 -4.78 -15.33 18.39
N LEU A 372 -4.53 -16.62 18.70
CA LEU A 372 -5.51 -17.68 18.45
C LEU A 372 -6.81 -17.44 19.23
N ASN A 373 -6.69 -17.18 20.54
CA ASN A 373 -7.84 -16.83 21.36
C ASN A 373 -8.49 -15.50 20.95
N ALA A 374 -7.68 -14.49 20.62
CA ALA A 374 -8.19 -13.19 20.19
C ALA A 374 -9.01 -13.31 18.91
N ARG A 375 -8.55 -14.10 17.92
CA ARG A 375 -9.29 -14.35 16.69
C ARG A 375 -10.57 -15.14 16.92
N MET A 376 -10.53 -16.19 17.74
CA MET A 376 -11.74 -16.95 18.11
C MET A 376 -12.72 -16.15 18.95
N GLY A 377 -12.24 -15.29 19.83
CA GLY A 377 -13.03 -14.46 20.74
C GLY A 377 -13.63 -13.22 20.07
N ASN A 378 -13.10 -12.80 18.92
CA ASN A 378 -13.61 -11.66 18.18
C ASN A 378 -14.90 -12.02 17.44
N THR A 379 -16.00 -12.04 18.18
CA THR A 379 -17.34 -12.38 17.68
C THR A 379 -18.17 -11.17 17.28
N GLY A 380 -17.59 -9.96 17.35
CA GLY A 380 -18.23 -8.74 16.88
C GLY A 380 -18.60 -8.83 15.41
N LEU A 381 -19.74 -8.23 15.02
CA LEU A 381 -20.22 -8.29 13.64
C LEU A 381 -19.25 -7.67 12.64
N ASP A 382 -18.47 -6.66 13.06
CA ASP A 382 -17.51 -6.00 12.18
C ASP A 382 -16.26 -6.84 11.91
N ALA A 383 -16.00 -7.84 12.75
CA ALA A 383 -14.89 -8.77 12.61
C ALA A 383 -15.37 -10.10 11.99
N ALA A 384 -15.76 -10.06 10.73
CA ALA A 384 -16.38 -11.16 10.00
C ALA A 384 -15.46 -12.37 9.73
N SER A 385 -14.72 -12.83 10.72
CA SER A 385 -13.88 -14.04 10.64
C SER A 385 -13.97 -14.88 11.91
N GLY A 386 -14.00 -14.27 13.09
CA GLY A 386 -13.85 -14.98 14.37
C GLY A 386 -14.96 -16.02 14.62
N ARG A 387 -16.22 -15.69 14.32
CA ARG A 387 -17.35 -16.63 14.46
C ARG A 387 -17.22 -17.81 13.49
N LEU A 388 -16.87 -17.52 12.24
CA LEU A 388 -16.68 -18.54 11.20
C LEU A 388 -15.46 -19.42 11.53
N PHE A 389 -14.36 -18.83 11.96
CA PHE A 389 -13.17 -19.54 12.40
C PHE A 389 -13.46 -20.48 13.56
N LYS A 390 -14.17 -20.00 14.58
CA LYS A 390 -14.61 -20.83 15.72
C LYS A 390 -15.53 -21.98 15.28
N ALA A 391 -16.44 -21.73 14.35
CA ALA A 391 -17.32 -22.77 13.81
C ALA A 391 -16.55 -23.85 13.04
N LEU A 392 -15.57 -23.47 12.22
CA LEU A 392 -14.70 -24.40 11.49
C LEU A 392 -13.82 -25.25 12.42
N LEU A 393 -13.30 -24.68 13.51
CA LEU A 393 -12.52 -25.43 14.51
C LEU A 393 -13.32 -26.54 15.22
N ASN A 394 -14.67 -26.51 15.18
CA ASN A 394 -15.52 -27.59 15.66
C ASN A 394 -15.54 -28.80 14.69
N ASN A 395 -15.16 -28.61 13.43
CA ASN A 395 -14.97 -29.72 12.51
C ASN A 395 -13.61 -30.37 12.78
N ALA A 396 -13.58 -31.65 13.14
CA ALA A 396 -12.37 -32.33 13.56
C ALA A 396 -11.34 -32.50 12.44
N GLU A 397 -11.80 -32.76 11.21
CA GLU A 397 -10.94 -32.90 10.03
C GLU A 397 -10.30 -31.55 9.67
N TRP A 398 -11.09 -30.48 9.60
CA TRP A 398 -10.58 -29.15 9.30
C TRP A 398 -9.60 -28.66 10.38
N ARG A 399 -9.90 -28.93 11.67
CA ARG A 399 -9.03 -28.59 12.79
C ARG A 399 -7.69 -29.32 12.74
N ASP A 400 -7.68 -30.64 12.43
CA ASP A 400 -6.43 -31.40 12.25
C ASP A 400 -5.62 -30.83 11.10
N LYS A 401 -6.25 -30.59 9.94
CA LYS A 401 -5.62 -29.95 8.78
C LYS A 401 -5.03 -28.58 9.13
N PHE A 402 -5.78 -27.73 9.88
CA PHE A 402 -5.31 -26.44 10.33
C PHE A 402 -4.03 -26.52 11.18
N VAL A 403 -3.97 -27.47 12.13
CA VAL A 403 -2.79 -27.63 13.00
C VAL A 403 -1.58 -28.13 12.20
N ARG A 404 -1.77 -29.09 11.29
CA ARG A 404 -0.70 -29.62 10.43
C ARG A 404 -0.20 -28.55 9.43
N ARG A 405 -1.12 -27.80 8.83
CA ARG A 405 -0.76 -26.70 7.94
C ARG A 405 -0.01 -25.59 8.69
N PHE A 406 -0.41 -25.31 9.93
CA PHE A 406 0.31 -24.36 10.77
C PHE A 406 1.74 -24.83 11.07
N ALA A 407 1.93 -26.11 11.38
CA ALA A 407 3.24 -26.71 11.60
C ALA A 407 4.13 -26.61 10.34
N GLU A 408 3.57 -26.88 9.17
CA GLU A 408 4.26 -26.73 7.89
C GLU A 408 4.72 -25.29 7.66
N LEU A 409 3.82 -24.32 7.84
CA LEU A 409 4.15 -22.90 7.63
C LEU A 409 5.13 -22.36 8.68
N LEU A 410 5.13 -22.87 9.92
CA LEU A 410 6.14 -22.54 10.92
C LEU A 410 7.54 -23.02 10.54
N ASN A 411 7.63 -24.07 9.75
CA ASN A 411 8.90 -24.64 9.28
C ASN A 411 9.32 -24.10 7.89
N THR A 412 8.46 -23.35 7.22
CA THR A 412 8.70 -22.83 5.86
C THR A 412 8.56 -21.31 5.82
N ALA A 413 7.38 -20.79 5.54
CA ALA A 413 7.10 -19.36 5.39
C ALA A 413 7.47 -18.54 6.64
N PHE A 414 7.20 -19.09 7.82
CA PHE A 414 7.40 -18.43 9.13
C PHE A 414 8.59 -19.00 9.91
N ALA A 415 9.49 -19.73 9.26
CA ALA A 415 10.73 -20.19 9.88
C ALA A 415 11.55 -18.96 10.36
N PRO A 416 12.07 -18.97 11.61
CA PRO A 416 12.75 -17.81 12.19
C PRO A 416 13.84 -17.22 11.30
N ASP A 417 14.68 -18.07 10.71
CA ASP A 417 15.79 -17.62 9.86
C ASP A 417 15.28 -16.93 8.58
N ARG A 418 14.19 -17.42 7.98
CA ARG A 418 13.55 -16.79 6.82
C ARG A 418 12.95 -15.43 7.18
N VAL A 419 12.25 -15.37 8.31
CA VAL A 419 11.66 -14.10 8.78
C VAL A 419 12.75 -13.07 9.05
N ILE A 420 13.82 -13.45 9.73
CA ILE A 420 14.94 -12.57 10.05
C ILE A 420 15.65 -12.11 8.77
N ALA A 421 15.89 -13.02 7.81
CA ALA A 421 16.51 -12.67 6.53
C ALA A 421 15.70 -11.60 5.79
N LEU A 422 14.38 -11.75 5.74
CA LEU A 422 13.51 -10.75 5.11
C LEU A 422 13.46 -9.43 5.90
N VAL A 423 13.53 -9.48 7.23
CA VAL A 423 13.67 -8.28 8.05
C VAL A 423 14.95 -7.54 7.72
N ASP A 424 16.08 -8.27 7.56
CA ASP A 424 17.36 -7.68 7.22
C ASP A 424 17.37 -7.07 5.82
N GLU A 425 16.72 -7.72 4.86
CA GLU A 425 16.53 -7.20 3.51
C GLU A 425 15.72 -5.89 3.53
N LEU A 426 14.54 -5.90 4.14
CA LEU A 426 13.69 -4.71 4.24
C LEU A 426 14.35 -3.58 5.02
N TYR A 427 15.08 -3.92 6.09
CA TYR A 427 15.91 -2.98 6.84
C TYR A 427 16.95 -2.32 5.94
N GLY A 428 17.64 -3.09 5.10
CA GLY A 428 18.63 -2.58 4.16
C GLY A 428 18.07 -1.53 3.20
N TYR A 429 16.79 -1.65 2.81
CA TYR A 429 16.13 -0.67 1.95
C TYR A 429 15.73 0.63 2.67
N VAL A 430 15.28 0.54 3.91
CA VAL A 430 14.70 1.71 4.61
C VAL A 430 15.70 2.43 5.51
N GLN A 431 16.65 1.72 6.11
CA GLN A 431 17.59 2.26 7.09
C GLN A 431 18.39 3.46 6.57
N PRO A 432 18.94 3.48 5.34
CA PRO A 432 19.70 4.62 4.83
C PRO A 432 18.88 5.92 4.77
N GLU A 433 17.56 5.81 4.66
CA GLU A 433 16.66 6.94 4.47
C GLU A 433 16.03 7.46 5.76
N ILE A 434 16.02 6.64 6.83
CA ILE A 434 15.25 6.92 8.05
C ILE A 434 15.68 8.22 8.73
N ALA A 435 16.97 8.48 8.81
CA ALA A 435 17.47 9.71 9.45
C ALA A 435 16.99 10.96 8.71
N ARG A 436 17.17 11.00 7.38
CA ARG A 436 16.77 12.10 6.50
C ARG A 436 15.26 12.31 6.49
N GLU A 437 14.49 11.23 6.42
CA GLU A 437 13.03 11.32 6.46
C GLU A 437 12.53 11.88 7.78
N ARG A 438 13.10 11.41 8.91
CA ARG A 438 12.71 11.88 10.23
C ARG A 438 13.11 13.32 10.48
N GLU A 439 14.27 13.75 10.04
CA GLU A 439 14.67 15.15 10.07
C GLU A 439 13.65 16.02 9.34
N LYS A 440 13.22 15.63 8.12
CA LYS A 440 12.26 16.38 7.32
C LYS A 440 10.87 16.48 7.99
N PHE A 441 10.38 15.39 8.58
CA PHE A 441 9.00 15.30 9.08
C PHE A 441 8.86 15.37 10.59
N ASN A 442 9.95 15.43 11.34
CA ASN A 442 9.96 15.36 12.81
C ASN A 442 9.96 16.75 13.45
N GLY A 443 9.14 17.67 12.94
CA GLY A 443 8.97 18.98 13.51
C GLY A 443 7.75 19.08 14.41
N GLU A 444 7.73 20.06 15.32
CA GLU A 444 6.51 20.41 16.05
C GLU A 444 5.42 20.92 15.12
N THR A 445 5.82 21.45 13.97
CA THR A 445 4.92 21.94 12.92
C THR A 445 5.38 21.42 11.57
N PHE A 446 4.48 20.75 10.85
CA PHE A 446 4.64 20.43 9.45
C PHE A 446 3.63 21.24 8.65
N MET A 447 4.09 21.95 7.61
CA MET A 447 3.24 22.85 6.83
C MET A 447 2.52 23.94 7.67
N GLY A 448 3.19 24.44 8.73
CA GLY A 448 2.64 25.48 9.61
C GLY A 448 1.61 24.99 10.61
N VAL A 449 1.31 23.71 10.67
CA VAL A 449 0.35 23.13 11.61
C VAL A 449 1.06 22.19 12.59
N LYS A 450 0.75 22.36 13.88
CA LYS A 450 1.27 21.49 14.93
C LYS A 450 0.87 20.04 14.65
N GLN A 451 1.86 19.16 14.53
CA GLN A 451 1.63 17.74 14.40
C GLN A 451 1.22 17.21 15.77
N ASN A 452 -0.03 16.80 15.92
CA ASN A 452 -0.48 16.14 17.14
C ASN A 452 0.46 14.98 17.45
N SER A 453 1.02 14.92 18.63
CA SER A 453 1.77 13.83 19.32
C SER A 453 2.29 12.60 18.51
N GLN A 454 2.11 12.59 17.21
CA GLN A 454 2.45 11.52 16.27
C GLN A 454 3.69 11.87 15.44
N VAL A 455 4.68 12.39 16.14
CA VAL A 455 6.02 12.63 15.61
C VAL A 455 6.59 11.31 15.14
N LEU A 456 7.23 11.29 13.99
CA LEU A 456 8.04 10.14 13.57
C LEU A 456 9.07 9.88 14.67
N GLY A 457 9.15 8.66 15.20
CA GLY A 457 10.07 8.32 16.27
C GLY A 457 11.54 8.67 15.96
N THR A 458 12.42 8.46 16.95
CA THR A 458 13.87 8.65 16.74
C THR A 458 14.47 7.49 15.93
N TYR A 459 15.70 7.69 15.43
CA TYR A 459 16.46 6.62 14.76
C TYR A 459 16.64 5.42 15.70
N GLU A 460 16.99 5.65 16.98
CA GLU A 460 17.12 4.59 17.98
C GLU A 460 15.79 3.89 18.26
N GLY A 461 14.68 4.61 18.10
CA GLY A 461 13.34 4.03 18.17
C GLY A 461 13.09 3.05 17.03
N PHE A 462 13.50 3.40 15.82
CA PHE A 462 13.45 2.51 14.65
C PHE A 462 14.28 1.24 14.87
N GLU A 463 15.55 1.37 15.31
CA GLU A 463 16.42 0.24 15.60
C GLU A 463 15.82 -0.71 16.65
N ARG A 464 15.21 -0.16 17.72
CA ARG A 464 14.51 -0.97 18.73
C ARG A 464 13.32 -1.74 18.16
N GLU A 465 12.58 -1.15 17.21
CA GLU A 465 11.46 -1.83 16.57
C GLU A 465 11.91 -2.95 15.63
N ILE A 466 13.02 -2.76 14.90
CA ILE A 466 13.64 -3.83 14.10
C ILE A 466 14.11 -4.98 14.99
N ALA A 467 14.82 -4.68 16.10
CA ALA A 467 15.24 -5.69 17.06
C ALA A 467 14.04 -6.45 17.67
N ARG A 468 12.92 -5.75 17.95
CA ARG A 468 11.67 -6.35 18.44
C ARG A 468 11.08 -7.35 17.45
N ILE A 469 11.06 -7.01 16.14
CA ILE A 469 10.55 -7.92 15.11
C ILE A 469 11.43 -9.17 15.02
N LYS A 470 12.74 -9.04 15.11
CA LYS A 470 13.66 -10.20 15.13
C LYS A 470 13.47 -11.08 16.37
N ASP A 471 13.30 -10.48 17.54
CA ASP A 471 12.99 -11.23 18.79
C ASP A 471 11.63 -11.95 18.67
N PHE A 472 10.63 -11.30 18.06
CA PHE A 472 9.36 -11.93 17.74
C PHE A 472 9.57 -13.15 16.84
N ALA A 473 10.31 -13.03 15.75
CA ALA A 473 10.58 -14.11 14.81
C ALA A 473 11.20 -15.34 15.51
N GLN A 474 12.17 -15.12 16.40
CA GLN A 474 12.83 -16.18 17.16
C GLN A 474 11.91 -16.94 18.12
N LYS A 475 11.01 -16.24 18.79
CA LYS A 475 10.24 -16.77 19.91
C LYS A 475 8.81 -17.17 19.56
N ARG A 476 8.26 -16.58 18.51
CA ARG A 476 6.85 -16.76 18.14
C ARG A 476 6.45 -18.18 17.81
N PRO A 477 7.24 -19.00 17.10
CA PRO A 477 6.88 -20.40 16.83
C PRO A 477 6.56 -21.21 18.09
N ASP A 478 7.37 -21.07 19.13
CA ASP A 478 7.14 -21.80 20.39
C ASP A 478 5.91 -21.31 21.13
N GLU A 479 5.63 -20.01 21.07
CA GLU A 479 4.42 -19.45 21.65
C GLU A 479 3.16 -19.90 20.90
N ILE A 480 3.22 -20.00 19.59
CA ILE A 480 2.13 -20.56 18.76
C ILE A 480 1.86 -22.02 19.11
N LYS A 481 2.91 -22.87 19.25
CA LYS A 481 2.75 -24.27 19.67
C LYS A 481 2.03 -24.37 21.01
N LYS A 482 2.36 -23.52 21.99
CA LYS A 482 1.68 -23.45 23.30
C LYS A 482 0.21 -23.07 23.16
N GLN A 483 -0.09 -22.07 22.34
CA GLN A 483 -1.47 -21.64 22.08
C GLN A 483 -2.30 -22.73 21.42
N LEU A 484 -1.78 -23.36 20.36
CA LEU A 484 -2.44 -24.47 19.69
C LEU A 484 -2.76 -25.61 20.67
N LYS A 485 -1.76 -26.02 21.46
CA LYS A 485 -1.94 -27.07 22.45
C LYS A 485 -3.03 -26.71 23.47
N SER A 486 -2.93 -25.54 24.09
CA SER A 486 -3.81 -25.15 25.19
C SER A 486 -5.23 -24.81 24.74
N VAL A 487 -5.37 -24.10 23.63
CA VAL A 487 -6.67 -23.61 23.13
C VAL A 487 -7.47 -24.72 22.48
N LEU A 488 -6.80 -25.60 21.73
CA LEU A 488 -7.45 -26.71 21.02
C LEU A 488 -7.46 -28.02 21.80
N GLY A 489 -6.87 -28.04 23.02
CA GLY A 489 -6.85 -29.21 23.88
C GLY A 489 -6.05 -30.40 23.30
N LEU A 490 -4.93 -30.11 22.61
CA LEU A 490 -4.12 -31.12 21.95
C LEU A 490 -3.26 -31.91 22.94
N SER A 491 -3.17 -33.26 22.74
CA SER A 491 -2.35 -34.12 23.60
C SER A 491 -0.85 -33.95 23.33
N ASP A 492 -0.01 -34.30 24.31
CA ASP A 492 1.45 -34.28 24.13
C ASP A 492 1.91 -35.20 23.00
N SER A 493 1.27 -36.36 22.84
CA SER A 493 1.57 -37.29 21.75
C SER A 493 1.26 -36.68 20.38
N TYR A 494 0.14 -36.00 20.24
CA TYR A 494 -0.23 -35.29 19.00
C TYR A 494 0.74 -34.13 18.69
N MET A 495 1.10 -33.35 19.73
CA MET A 495 2.08 -32.28 19.56
C MET A 495 3.45 -32.80 19.12
N ALA A 496 3.91 -33.92 19.68
CA ALA A 496 5.16 -34.59 19.29
C ALA A 496 5.10 -35.15 17.86
N GLU A 497 3.95 -35.66 17.44
CA GLU A 497 3.75 -36.16 16.07
C GLU A 497 3.82 -35.02 15.04
N VAL A 498 3.19 -33.87 15.32
CA VAL A 498 3.01 -32.79 14.33
C VAL A 498 4.17 -31.79 14.34
N PHE A 499 4.79 -31.54 15.49
CA PHE A 499 5.83 -30.51 15.68
C PHE A 499 7.20 -31.04 16.12
N GLY A 500 7.34 -32.36 16.27
CA GLY A 500 8.56 -33.08 16.73
C GLY A 500 9.50 -33.41 15.57
#